data_89f8940396850eba30fc03eab18e3ad3
#
_entry.id   89f8940396850eba30fc03eab18e3ad3
#
_cell.length_a   1.000
_cell.length_b   1.000
_cell.length_c   1.000
_cell.angle_alpha   90.00
_cell.angle_beta   90.00
_cell.angle_gamma   90.00
#
_symmetry.space_group_name_H-M   'P 1'
#
loop_
_entity.id
_entity.type
_entity.pdbx_description
1 polymer ?
#
loop_
_entity_poly.entity_id
_entity_poly.type
_entity_poly.pdbx_seq_one_letter_code
_entity_poly.pdbx_strand_id
1 'polypeptide(L)' 'MDIPTKIKMAEVYAKISETELSRKIGTSPQAFNQRMKTGKFSSLELGKIAEALGAEFVCKFRFPDGTEI' A
#
# COMPACT_ATOMS: atom_id res chain seq x y z
N MET A 1 -0.15 -13.60 -0.54
CA MET A 1 -0.59 -12.54 0.38
C MET A 1 -1.14 -11.38 -0.43
N ASP A 2 -2.33 -10.93 -0.10
CA ASP A 2 -2.98 -9.87 -0.86
C ASP A 2 -2.51 -8.47 -0.44
N ILE A 3 -2.84 -7.47 -1.24
CA ILE A 3 -2.42 -6.09 -1.02
C ILE A 3 -2.95 -5.53 0.30
N PRO A 4 -4.25 -5.68 0.65
CA PRO A 4 -4.71 -5.16 1.94
C PRO A 4 -3.96 -5.73 3.13
N THR A 5 -3.64 -7.01 3.12
CA THR A 5 -2.87 -7.63 4.19
C THR A 5 -1.47 -7.03 4.29
N LYS A 6 -0.83 -6.80 3.15
CA LYS A 6 0.49 -6.16 3.11
C LYS A 6 0.45 -4.75 3.66
N ILE A 7 -0.59 -3.99 3.30
CA ILE A 7 -0.76 -2.63 3.82
C ILE A 7 -0.90 -2.65 5.34
N LYS A 8 -1.72 -3.56 5.87
CA LYS A 8 -1.89 -3.68 7.31
C LYS A 8 -0.59 -4.02 8.03
N MET A 9 0.18 -4.93 7.46
CA MET A 9 1.48 -5.29 8.02
C MET A 9 2.44 -4.10 8.00
N ALA A 10 2.43 -3.34 6.91
CA ALA A 10 3.29 -2.17 6.78
C ALA A 10 2.88 -1.08 7.77
N GLU A 11 1.56 -0.89 8.00
CA GLU A 11 1.05 0.03 9.01
C GLU A 11 1.59 -0.31 10.39
N VAL A 12 1.53 -1.59 10.75
CA VAL A 12 2.02 -2.05 12.05
C VAL A 12 3.51 -1.79 12.18
N TYR A 13 4.26 -2.14 11.15
CA TYR A 13 5.70 -1.94 11.15
C TYR A 13 6.08 -0.46 11.28
N ALA A 14 5.39 0.40 10.53
CA ALA A 14 5.65 1.84 10.53
C ALA A 14 5.03 2.55 11.73
N LYS A 15 4.21 1.87 12.53
CA LYS A 15 3.49 2.43 13.68
C LYS A 15 2.60 3.59 13.28
N ILE A 16 1.92 3.44 12.15
CA ILE A 16 0.96 4.41 11.61
C ILE A 16 -0.39 3.72 11.55
N SER A 17 -1.41 4.35 12.12
CA SER A 17 -2.76 3.78 12.10
C SER A 17 -3.37 3.94 10.71
N GLU A 18 -4.39 3.11 10.40
CA GLU A 18 -5.10 3.21 9.13
C GLU A 18 -5.76 4.58 8.97
N THR A 19 -6.31 5.14 10.06
CA THR A 19 -6.88 6.47 10.05
C THR A 19 -5.85 7.52 9.69
N GLU A 20 -4.67 7.45 10.31
CA GLU A 20 -3.59 8.38 10.02
C GLU A 20 -3.10 8.23 8.58
N LEU A 21 -2.95 6.99 8.11
CA LEU A 21 -2.54 6.72 6.74
C LEU A 21 -3.53 7.32 5.74
N SER A 22 -4.84 7.14 5.98
CA SER A 22 -5.86 7.70 5.10
C SER A 22 -5.73 9.21 4.99
N ARG A 23 -5.48 9.91 6.10
CA ARG A 23 -5.29 11.36 6.09
C ARG A 23 -4.06 11.76 5.29
N LYS A 24 -2.98 11.02 5.45
CA LYS A 24 -1.72 11.34 4.75
C LYS A 24 -1.86 11.23 3.23
N ILE A 25 -2.69 10.32 2.75
CA ILE A 25 -2.90 10.14 1.31
C ILE A 25 -4.09 10.95 0.79
N GLY A 26 -4.74 11.74 1.66
CA GLY A 26 -5.79 12.66 1.24
C GLY A 26 -7.16 12.04 1.05
N THR A 27 -7.48 10.98 1.78
CA THR A 27 -8.79 10.34 1.71
C THR A 27 -9.41 10.20 3.09
N SER A 28 -10.72 9.92 3.15
CA SER A 28 -11.38 9.69 4.42
C SER A 28 -11.13 8.27 4.91
N PRO A 29 -11.18 8.04 6.24
CA PRO A 29 -11.06 6.68 6.76
C PRO A 29 -12.10 5.71 6.19
N GLN A 30 -13.33 6.18 5.97
CA GLN A 30 -14.38 5.34 5.41
C GLN A 30 -14.05 4.93 3.97
N ALA A 31 -13.62 5.89 3.15
CA ALA A 31 -13.26 5.61 1.77
C ALA A 31 -12.07 4.64 1.70
N PHE A 32 -11.06 4.87 2.53
CA PHE A 32 -9.90 3.97 2.58
C PHE A 32 -10.30 2.57 3.03
N ASN A 33 -11.17 2.48 4.03
CA ASN A 33 -11.66 1.20 4.53
C ASN A 33 -12.38 0.41 3.42
N GLN A 34 -13.18 1.10 2.60
CA GLN A 34 -13.85 0.46 1.46
C GLN A 34 -12.83 -0.07 0.44
N ARG A 35 -11.77 0.69 0.17
CA ARG A 35 -10.71 0.27 -0.73
C ARG A 35 -9.98 -0.96 -0.17
N MET A 36 -9.75 -1.00 1.13
CA MET A 36 -9.15 -2.15 1.78
C MET A 36 -10.02 -3.41 1.64
N LYS A 37 -11.33 -3.25 1.68
CA LYS A 37 -12.25 -4.38 1.51
C LYS A 37 -12.24 -4.94 0.09
N THR A 38 -12.18 -4.07 -0.91
CA THR A 38 -12.16 -4.49 -2.31
C THR A 38 -10.78 -4.97 -2.75
N GLY A 39 -9.73 -4.49 -2.12
CA GLY A 39 -8.36 -4.81 -2.47
C GLY A 39 -7.90 -4.18 -3.78
N LYS A 40 -8.68 -3.26 -4.34
CA LYS A 40 -8.39 -2.64 -5.63
C LYS A 40 -7.64 -1.32 -5.45
N PHE A 41 -6.35 -1.37 -5.69
CA PHE A 41 -5.48 -0.19 -5.63
C PHE A 41 -4.70 -0.08 -6.94
N SER A 42 -4.64 1.14 -7.48
CA SER A 42 -3.77 1.40 -8.63
C SER A 42 -2.31 1.49 -8.16
N SER A 43 -1.38 1.34 -9.10
CA SER A 43 0.04 1.50 -8.76
C SER A 43 0.35 2.88 -8.24
N LEU A 44 -0.34 3.91 -8.75
CA LEU A 44 -0.18 5.28 -8.26
C LEU A 44 -0.61 5.39 -6.79
N GLU A 45 -1.73 4.77 -6.44
CA GLU A 45 -2.22 4.77 -5.06
C GLU A 45 -1.28 4.02 -4.13
N LEU A 46 -0.74 2.88 -4.58
CA LEU A 46 0.22 2.12 -3.79
C LEU A 46 1.50 2.91 -3.57
N GLY A 47 1.92 3.69 -4.56
CA GLY A 47 3.06 4.59 -4.41
C GLY A 47 2.81 5.66 -3.35
N LYS A 48 1.61 6.24 -3.32
CA LYS A 48 1.24 7.23 -2.31
C LYS A 48 1.20 6.62 -0.91
N ILE A 49 0.66 5.41 -0.80
CA ILE A 49 0.61 4.70 0.48
C ILE A 49 2.04 4.43 0.97
N ALA A 50 2.91 3.95 0.08
CA ALA A 50 4.29 3.69 0.44
C ALA A 50 4.99 4.95 0.93
N GLU A 51 4.83 6.05 0.21
CA GLU A 51 5.43 7.33 0.61
C GLU A 51 4.94 7.76 1.99
N ALA A 52 3.64 7.65 2.25
CA ALA A 52 3.08 8.00 3.55
C ALA A 52 3.62 7.12 4.68
N LEU A 53 3.99 5.87 4.37
CA LEU A 53 4.57 4.94 5.34
C LEU A 53 6.08 5.10 5.49
N GLY A 54 6.70 5.98 4.72
CA GLY A 54 8.16 6.11 4.70
C GLY A 54 8.85 4.94 4.00
N ALA A 55 8.17 4.33 3.05
CA ALA A 55 8.63 3.14 2.35
C ALA A 55 8.62 3.34 0.84
N GLU A 56 9.01 2.32 0.12
CA GLU A 56 8.95 2.29 -1.34
C GLU A 56 8.12 1.08 -1.75
N PHE A 57 7.17 1.26 -2.66
CA PHE A 57 6.42 0.14 -3.19
C PHE A 57 7.20 -0.47 -4.35
N VAL A 58 7.62 -1.73 -4.19
CA VAL A 58 8.41 -2.44 -5.19
C VAL A 58 7.50 -3.43 -5.91
N CYS A 59 7.45 -3.31 -7.23
CA CYS A 59 6.66 -4.19 -8.08
C CYS A 59 7.49 -4.54 -9.31
N LYS A 60 7.71 -5.83 -9.55
CA LYS A 60 8.57 -6.25 -10.64
C LYS A 60 8.24 -7.64 -11.14
N PHE A 61 8.62 -7.89 -12.41
CA PHE A 61 8.59 -9.22 -12.99
C PHE A 61 10.02 -9.75 -13.02
N ARG A 62 10.21 -11.00 -12.59
CA ARG A 62 11.51 -11.65 -12.66
C ARG A 62 11.44 -12.77 -13.70
N PHE A 63 12.37 -12.74 -14.65
CA PHE A 63 12.44 -13.73 -15.71
C PHE A 63 13.43 -14.84 -15.35
N PRO A 64 13.35 -16.02 -16.02
CA PRO A 64 14.21 -17.15 -15.67
C PRO A 64 15.71 -16.87 -15.78
N ASP A 65 16.11 -15.89 -16.60
CA ASP A 65 17.52 -15.51 -16.77
C ASP A 65 18.01 -14.57 -15.69
N GLY A 66 17.16 -14.25 -14.70
CA GLY A 66 17.49 -13.32 -13.63
C GLY A 66 17.14 -11.88 -13.92
N THR A 67 16.65 -11.58 -15.12
CA THR A 67 16.20 -10.22 -15.47
C THR A 67 14.97 -9.85 -14.66
N GLU A 68 14.96 -8.62 -14.13
CA GLU A 68 13.82 -8.08 -13.39
C GLU A 68 13.32 -6.82 -14.09
N ILE A 69 12.01 -6.74 -14.28
CA ILE A 69 11.36 -5.59 -14.90
C ILE A 69 10.21 -5.12 -14.05
#